data_63459aab0f5830f40763fb7260a2b20c
#
_entry.id   63459aab0f5830f40763fb7260a2b20c
#
_cell.length_a   1.000
_cell.length_b   1.000
_cell.length_c   1.000
_cell.angle_alpha   90.00
_cell.angle_beta   90.00
_cell.angle_gamma   90.00
#
_symmetry.space_group_name_H-M   'P 1'
#
loop_
_entity.id
_entity.type
_entity.pdbx_description
1 polymer ?
#
loop_
_entity_poly.entity_id
_entity_poly.type
_entity_poly.pdbx_seq_one_letter_code
_entity_poly.pdbx_strand_id
1 'polypeptide(L)'
;LYDSLPQLPQEELPHVLSGVYGLGSRDFRPEGILGAYEFAINQTPRRDGSYHRDGKSFFYVGINHPYNVESKDKPSLLPEGTIAVRLHSIGGWGMITTGKNLGAIIGEIGKTISKRERPSEPDYEALHISANPKYGSEKKGAPTNYFLSVARERIRINCDLHNVNVVLCCDPKVFTHTDPLIGLDPGGAFVWESSETDDAKVWERIPRHHRRWIIERDIRVYVLDGFKIARESTSRADLEYRMQGNSFLGAFFRVSTFLHDNGIDDEHFLETVRNQYEHKFGKFGEAVVEANMKVMRAGFDRVREVALGPVD
;
A
#
# COMPACT_ATOMS: atom_id res chain seq x y z
N LEU A 1 -6.42 21.66 -1.33
CA LEU A 1 -6.04 22.99 -0.87
C LEU A 1 -6.50 24.08 -1.84
N TYR A 2 -6.15 24.00 -3.14
CA TYR A 2 -6.52 25.00 -4.15
C TYR A 2 -8.03 25.14 -4.32
N ASP A 3 -8.79 24.07 -4.22
CA ASP A 3 -10.26 24.10 -4.32
C ASP A 3 -10.93 24.86 -3.14
N SER A 4 -10.24 25.02 -2.05
CA SER A 4 -10.71 25.72 -0.86
C SER A 4 -10.24 27.17 -0.78
N LEU A 5 -9.23 27.56 -1.55
CA LEU A 5 -8.70 28.94 -1.55
C LEU A 5 -9.76 30.02 -1.87
N PRO A 6 -10.72 29.78 -2.81
CA PRO A 6 -11.77 30.76 -3.09
C PRO A 6 -12.72 31.04 -1.93
N GLN A 7 -12.76 30.17 -0.93
CA GLN A 7 -13.62 30.29 0.25
C GLN A 7 -12.95 31.07 1.39
N LEU A 8 -11.65 31.36 1.26
CA LEU A 8 -10.92 32.11 2.26
C LEU A 8 -11.09 33.61 2.05
N PRO A 9 -11.15 34.41 3.13
CA PRO A 9 -11.05 35.85 3.02
C PRO A 9 -9.79 36.24 2.24
N GLN A 10 -9.92 37.18 1.29
CA GLN A 10 -8.79 37.58 0.45
C GLN A 10 -7.58 38.06 1.24
N GLU A 11 -7.79 38.63 2.40
CA GLU A 11 -6.76 39.07 3.34
C GLU A 11 -5.93 37.93 3.93
N GLU A 12 -6.49 36.70 3.98
CA GLU A 12 -5.80 35.49 4.50
C GLU A 12 -5.00 34.75 3.43
N LEU A 13 -5.34 34.94 2.15
CA LEU A 13 -4.65 34.25 1.03
C LEU A 13 -3.13 34.44 1.03
N PRO A 14 -2.58 35.67 1.27
CA PRO A 14 -1.13 35.85 1.28
C PRO A 14 -0.45 35.04 2.40
N HIS A 15 -1.09 34.89 3.55
CA HIS A 15 -0.54 34.14 4.68
C HIS A 15 -0.54 32.64 4.41
N VAL A 16 -1.64 32.11 3.85
CA VAL A 16 -1.74 30.70 3.44
C VAL A 16 -0.70 30.36 2.38
N LEU A 17 -0.61 31.17 1.32
CA LEU A 17 0.35 30.97 0.25
C LEU A 17 1.79 31.09 0.76
N SER A 18 2.08 32.06 1.61
CA SER A 18 3.40 32.20 2.23
C SER A 18 3.75 30.98 3.08
N GLY A 19 2.80 30.44 3.84
CA GLY A 19 2.98 29.21 4.60
C GLY A 19 3.30 28.03 3.70
N VAL A 20 2.54 27.85 2.62
CA VAL A 20 2.75 26.76 1.64
C VAL A 20 4.09 26.89 0.93
N TYR A 21 4.47 28.07 0.47
CA TYR A 21 5.77 28.29 -0.20
C TYR A 21 6.96 28.21 0.75
N GLY A 22 6.75 28.46 2.04
CA GLY A 22 7.80 28.32 3.06
C GLY A 22 8.08 26.86 3.46
N LEU A 23 7.24 25.91 3.04
CA LEU A 23 7.45 24.49 3.33
C LEU A 23 8.63 23.94 2.53
N GLY A 24 9.57 23.30 3.21
CA GLY A 24 10.60 22.48 2.55
C GLY A 24 10.02 21.17 2.03
N SER A 25 10.79 20.44 1.22
CA SER A 25 10.34 19.17 0.63
C SER A 25 9.91 18.11 1.66
N ARG A 26 10.37 18.22 2.90
CA ARG A 26 9.95 17.36 4.01
C ARG A 26 8.57 17.70 4.57
N ASP A 27 8.12 18.90 4.34
CA ASP A 27 6.92 19.48 4.97
C ASP A 27 5.69 19.38 4.06
N PHE A 28 5.88 18.96 2.82
CA PHE A 28 4.79 18.56 1.91
C PHE A 28 4.20 17.19 2.27
N ARG A 29 4.03 16.96 3.57
CA ARG A 29 3.29 15.82 4.10
C ARG A 29 1.84 16.22 4.34
N PRO A 30 0.91 15.25 4.39
CA PRO A 30 -0.50 15.53 4.67
C PRO A 30 -0.72 16.39 5.90
N GLU A 31 0.04 16.13 6.97
CA GLU A 31 -0.07 16.87 8.24
C GLU A 31 0.31 18.34 8.11
N GLY A 32 1.36 18.63 7.32
CA GLY A 32 1.79 20.01 7.08
C GLY A 32 0.78 20.79 6.23
N ILE A 33 0.24 20.15 5.20
CA ILE A 33 -0.77 20.76 4.33
C ILE A 33 -2.08 20.98 5.10
N LEU A 34 -2.50 20.02 5.90
CA LEU A 34 -3.69 20.14 6.75
C LEU A 34 -3.51 21.20 7.82
N GLY A 35 -2.34 21.27 8.47
CA GLY A 35 -2.03 22.31 9.43
C GLY A 35 -2.11 23.70 8.81
N ALA A 36 -1.63 23.87 7.58
CA ALA A 36 -1.76 25.11 6.83
C ALA A 36 -3.23 25.44 6.52
N TYR A 37 -4.01 24.44 6.13
CA TYR A 37 -5.43 24.60 5.84
C TYR A 37 -6.24 24.94 7.09
N GLU A 38 -6.04 24.24 8.19
CA GLU A 38 -6.70 24.51 9.48
C GLU A 38 -6.39 25.91 9.99
N PHE A 39 -5.12 26.31 9.91
CA PHE A 39 -4.72 27.66 10.29
C PHE A 39 -5.42 28.72 9.44
N ALA A 40 -5.49 28.50 8.13
CA ALA A 40 -6.09 29.44 7.21
C ALA A 40 -7.60 29.62 7.42
N ILE A 41 -8.31 28.53 7.66
CA ILE A 41 -9.78 28.56 7.81
C ILE A 41 -10.20 28.88 9.24
N ASN A 42 -9.61 28.19 10.21
CA ASN A 42 -10.04 28.24 11.60
C ASN A 42 -9.26 29.26 12.41
N GLN A 43 -8.17 29.82 11.85
CA GLN A 43 -7.25 30.70 12.56
C GLN A 43 -6.86 30.13 13.93
N THR A 44 -6.52 28.83 13.90
CA THR A 44 -6.25 28.04 15.11
C THR A 44 -5.15 28.69 15.92
N PRO A 45 -5.38 28.98 17.20
CA PRO A 45 -4.35 29.57 18.06
C PRO A 45 -3.19 28.58 18.23
N ARG A 46 -2.02 29.09 18.50
CA ARG A 46 -0.85 28.28 18.80
C ARG A 46 -1.04 27.52 20.11
N ARG A 47 -0.11 26.60 20.37
CA ARG A 47 -0.07 25.79 21.60
C ARG A 47 -0.06 26.63 22.86
N ASP A 48 0.46 27.86 22.80
CA ASP A 48 0.48 28.84 23.90
C ASP A 48 -0.79 29.72 23.98
N GLY A 49 -1.78 29.47 23.13
CA GLY A 49 -3.01 30.22 23.03
C GLY A 49 -2.86 31.56 22.30
N SER A 50 -1.68 31.87 21.75
CA SER A 50 -1.45 33.10 21.00
C SER A 50 -1.67 32.92 19.51
N TYR A 51 -2.12 33.99 18.85
CA TYR A 51 -2.27 34.04 17.39
C TYR A 51 -1.49 35.22 16.84
N HIS A 52 -0.60 35.00 15.91
CA HIS A 52 0.21 36.04 15.31
C HIS A 52 -0.14 36.24 13.84
N ARG A 53 -0.60 37.44 13.50
CA ARG A 53 -0.84 37.90 12.12
C ARG A 53 0.29 38.80 11.61
N ASP A 54 1.49 38.59 12.02
CA ASP A 54 2.63 39.44 11.66
C ASP A 54 3.33 39.03 10.35
N GLY A 55 2.75 38.11 9.60
CA GLY A 55 3.32 37.57 8.35
C GLY A 55 4.55 36.67 8.55
N LYS A 56 4.89 36.34 9.80
CA LYS A 56 6.04 35.52 10.18
C LYS A 56 5.66 34.10 10.59
N SER A 57 4.37 33.76 10.59
CA SER A 57 3.89 32.44 10.92
C SER A 57 4.21 31.49 9.79
N PHE A 58 4.66 30.28 10.11
CA PHE A 58 5.00 29.25 9.16
C PHE A 58 4.65 27.86 9.71
N PHE A 59 4.55 26.92 8.82
CA PHE A 59 4.22 25.54 9.15
C PHE A 59 5.43 24.65 9.00
N TYR A 60 5.78 23.94 10.08
CA TYR A 60 6.78 22.88 10.08
C TYR A 60 6.22 21.66 10.78
N VAL A 61 6.47 20.49 10.23
CA VAL A 61 6.13 19.24 10.88
C VAL A 61 7.36 18.73 11.64
N GLY A 62 7.16 18.51 12.95
CA GLY A 62 8.21 17.97 13.82
C GLY A 62 9.26 18.98 14.29
N ILE A 63 9.06 20.28 14.07
CA ILE A 63 9.92 21.32 14.60
C ILE A 63 9.15 22.11 15.67
N ASN A 64 9.72 22.23 16.86
CA ASN A 64 9.14 23.07 17.91
C ASN A 64 9.65 24.51 17.75
N HIS A 65 8.77 25.40 17.29
CA HIS A 65 9.08 26.81 17.07
C HIS A 65 7.90 27.68 17.52
N PRO A 66 8.12 28.89 18.09
CA PRO A 66 7.05 29.76 18.53
C PRO A 66 6.01 30.14 17.49
N TYR A 67 6.40 30.15 16.20
CA TYR A 67 5.52 30.46 15.07
C TYR A 67 4.99 29.22 14.34
N ASN A 68 5.20 28.03 14.92
CA ASN A 68 4.76 26.80 14.32
C ASN A 68 3.26 26.53 14.58
N VAL A 69 2.55 26.16 13.54
CA VAL A 69 1.18 25.63 13.62
C VAL A 69 1.21 24.23 13.03
N GLU A 70 0.71 23.27 13.77
CA GLU A 70 0.66 21.87 13.37
C GLU A 70 -0.77 21.35 13.49
N SER A 71 -1.19 20.54 12.50
CA SER A 71 -2.30 19.63 12.70
C SER A 71 -1.82 18.34 13.38
N LYS A 72 -2.59 17.84 14.32
CA LYS A 72 -2.39 16.52 14.93
C LYS A 72 -3.08 15.41 14.14
N ASP A 73 -3.93 15.77 13.19
CA ASP A 73 -4.68 14.84 12.40
C ASP A 73 -3.80 14.21 11.33
N LYS A 74 -3.96 12.91 11.17
CA LYS A 74 -3.33 12.11 10.12
C LYS A 74 -4.41 11.41 9.30
N PRO A 75 -5.27 12.18 8.59
CA PRO A 75 -6.36 11.57 7.84
C PRO A 75 -5.82 10.72 6.70
N SER A 76 -6.57 9.69 6.37
CA SER A 76 -6.39 9.04 5.07
C SER A 76 -6.88 10.01 4.00
N LEU A 77 -6.01 10.32 3.05
CA LEU A 77 -6.34 11.15 1.87
C LEU A 77 -6.83 10.30 0.69
N LEU A 78 -6.95 8.99 0.90
CA LEU A 78 -7.51 8.07 -0.09
C LEU A 78 -9.04 8.15 -0.06
N PRO A 79 -9.72 7.95 -1.19
CA PRO A 79 -11.18 7.82 -1.22
C PRO A 79 -11.66 6.74 -0.27
N GLU A 80 -12.87 6.88 0.24
CA GLU A 80 -13.50 5.86 1.07
C GLU A 80 -13.59 4.52 0.32
N GLY A 81 -13.41 3.41 1.02
CA GLY A 81 -13.39 2.08 0.42
C GLY A 81 -12.16 1.77 -0.43
N THR A 82 -11.13 2.63 -0.43
CA THR A 82 -9.86 2.31 -1.10
C THR A 82 -9.19 1.11 -0.46
N ILE A 83 -8.76 0.17 -1.28
CA ILE A 83 -7.82 -0.88 -0.87
C ILE A 83 -6.41 -0.45 -1.25
N ALA A 84 -5.59 -0.24 -0.23
CA ALA A 84 -4.20 0.16 -0.38
C ALA A 84 -3.28 -0.99 0.05
N VAL A 85 -2.31 -1.33 -0.79
CA VAL A 85 -1.34 -2.40 -0.52
C VAL A 85 0.08 -1.87 -0.62
N ARG A 86 0.92 -2.32 0.31
CA ARG A 86 2.36 -2.14 0.26
C ARG A 86 3.03 -3.50 0.07
N LEU A 87 3.76 -3.62 -1.03
CA LEU A 87 4.64 -4.74 -1.24
C LEU A 87 6.02 -4.36 -0.70
N HIS A 88 6.55 -5.20 0.18
CA HIS A 88 7.83 -5.00 0.85
C HIS A 88 8.80 -6.12 0.51
N SER A 89 9.98 -5.79 -0.02
CA SER A 89 10.97 -6.75 -0.49
C SER A 89 12.38 -6.16 -0.50
N ILE A 90 13.28 -6.89 -1.09
CA ILE A 90 14.68 -6.49 -1.31
C ILE A 90 14.89 -6.10 -2.78
N GLY A 91 15.65 -5.07 -3.01
CA GLY A 91 16.02 -4.62 -4.35
C GLY A 91 16.69 -5.73 -5.15
N GLY A 92 16.19 -5.96 -6.37
CA GLY A 92 16.63 -7.04 -7.24
C GLY A 92 15.76 -8.30 -7.22
N TRP A 93 14.83 -8.43 -6.27
CA TRP A 93 13.91 -9.58 -6.18
C TRP A 93 12.66 -9.48 -7.10
N GLY A 94 12.58 -8.46 -7.92
CA GLY A 94 11.52 -8.33 -8.92
C GLY A 94 10.24 -7.65 -8.44
N MET A 95 10.26 -7.01 -7.26
CA MET A 95 9.10 -6.38 -6.63
C MET A 95 8.36 -5.41 -7.55
N ILE A 96 9.08 -4.58 -8.31
CA ILE A 96 8.45 -3.63 -9.24
C ILE A 96 7.65 -4.36 -10.33
N THR A 97 8.17 -5.49 -10.81
CA THR A 97 7.45 -6.32 -11.80
C THR A 97 6.23 -6.97 -11.18
N THR A 98 6.34 -7.45 -9.94
CA THR A 98 5.24 -8.00 -9.17
C THR A 98 4.14 -6.96 -8.96
N GLY A 99 4.48 -5.75 -8.50
CA GLY A 99 3.51 -4.67 -8.31
C GLY A 99 2.82 -4.24 -9.61
N LYS A 100 3.56 -4.17 -10.72
CA LYS A 100 2.97 -3.91 -12.05
C LYS A 100 2.03 -5.02 -12.50
N ASN A 101 2.33 -6.29 -12.18
CA ASN A 101 1.42 -7.40 -12.47
C ASN A 101 0.13 -7.29 -11.67
N LEU A 102 0.23 -6.95 -10.37
CA LEU A 102 -0.93 -6.74 -9.53
C LEU A 102 -1.84 -5.65 -10.13
N GLY A 103 -1.27 -4.49 -10.45
CA GLY A 103 -2.03 -3.41 -11.08
C GLY A 103 -2.68 -3.81 -12.41
N ALA A 104 -2.00 -4.61 -13.23
CA ALA A 104 -2.54 -5.09 -14.49
C ALA A 104 -3.72 -6.05 -14.31
N ILE A 105 -3.63 -6.99 -13.37
CA ILE A 105 -4.72 -7.92 -13.04
C ILE A 105 -5.94 -7.13 -12.51
N ILE A 106 -5.73 -6.20 -11.58
CA ILE A 106 -6.80 -5.35 -11.05
C ILE A 106 -7.42 -4.51 -12.17
N GLY A 107 -6.61 -4.01 -13.12
CA GLY A 107 -7.09 -3.25 -14.28
C GLY A 107 -7.99 -4.08 -15.19
N GLU A 108 -7.66 -5.36 -15.46
CA GLU A 108 -8.51 -6.25 -16.26
C GLU A 108 -9.82 -6.57 -15.52
N ILE A 109 -9.75 -6.81 -14.21
CA ILE A 109 -10.96 -6.96 -13.38
C ILE A 109 -11.81 -5.68 -13.47
N GLY A 110 -11.18 -4.51 -13.38
CA GLY A 110 -11.87 -3.22 -13.52
C GLY A 110 -12.61 -3.06 -14.85
N LYS A 111 -12.02 -3.48 -15.96
CA LYS A 111 -12.69 -3.48 -17.28
C LYS A 111 -13.91 -4.41 -17.30
N THR A 112 -13.81 -5.58 -16.68
CA THR A 112 -14.94 -6.52 -16.56
C THR A 112 -16.07 -5.90 -15.76
N ILE A 113 -15.75 -5.25 -14.64
CA ILE A 113 -16.72 -4.55 -13.80
C ILE A 113 -17.36 -3.39 -14.57
N SER A 114 -16.55 -2.57 -15.26
CA SER A 114 -17.05 -1.44 -16.06
C SER A 114 -18.08 -1.89 -17.10
N LYS A 115 -17.77 -2.95 -17.83
CA LYS A 115 -18.69 -3.53 -18.82
C LYS A 115 -19.98 -4.08 -18.19
N ARG A 116 -19.89 -4.67 -17.00
CA ARG A 116 -21.04 -5.19 -16.26
C ARG A 116 -21.93 -4.07 -15.75
N GLU A 117 -21.36 -3.00 -15.20
CA GLU A 117 -22.11 -1.92 -14.57
C GLU A 117 -22.68 -0.92 -15.59
N ARG A 118 -21.88 -0.57 -16.62
CA ARG A 118 -22.28 0.43 -17.64
C ARG A 118 -21.89 -0.01 -19.05
N PRO A 119 -22.59 -1.00 -19.61
CA PRO A 119 -22.25 -1.58 -20.92
C PRO A 119 -22.34 -0.59 -22.08
N SER A 120 -23.13 0.48 -21.92
CA SER A 120 -23.31 1.52 -22.95
C SER A 120 -22.34 2.67 -22.88
N GLU A 121 -21.48 2.71 -21.84
CA GLU A 121 -20.52 3.77 -21.58
C GLU A 121 -19.07 3.24 -21.72
N PRO A 122 -18.48 3.23 -22.94
CA PRO A 122 -17.18 2.61 -23.15
C PRO A 122 -16.03 3.28 -22.40
N ASP A 123 -16.18 4.55 -22.03
CA ASP A 123 -15.17 5.33 -21.29
C ASP A 123 -15.36 5.29 -19.77
N TYR A 124 -16.37 4.54 -19.29
CA TYR A 124 -16.58 4.39 -17.85
C TYR A 124 -15.52 3.49 -17.24
N GLU A 125 -14.82 3.99 -16.22
CA GLU A 125 -13.85 3.27 -15.42
C GLU A 125 -14.43 2.99 -14.03
N ALA A 126 -14.76 1.73 -13.75
CA ALA A 126 -15.29 1.31 -12.45
C ALA A 126 -14.23 1.32 -11.33
N LEU A 127 -12.96 1.17 -11.69
CA LEU A 127 -11.84 1.16 -10.75
C LEU A 127 -10.74 2.12 -11.20
N HIS A 128 -10.25 2.91 -10.25
CA HIS A 128 -9.10 3.78 -10.41
C HIS A 128 -7.91 3.21 -9.65
N ILE A 129 -6.75 3.12 -10.31
CA ILE A 129 -5.54 2.51 -9.77
C ILE A 129 -4.45 3.57 -9.69
N SER A 130 -3.79 3.67 -8.56
CA SER A 130 -2.57 4.47 -8.40
C SER A 130 -1.43 3.58 -7.92
N ALA A 131 -0.25 3.72 -8.52
CA ALA A 131 0.91 2.92 -8.21
C ALA A 131 2.15 3.79 -8.05
N ASN A 132 2.85 3.61 -6.94
CA ASN A 132 4.05 4.36 -6.62
C ASN A 132 5.19 3.42 -6.17
N PRO A 133 6.15 3.12 -7.07
CA PRO A 133 7.35 2.37 -6.70
C PRO A 133 8.31 3.25 -5.91
N LYS A 134 8.77 2.76 -4.74
CA LYS A 134 9.78 3.41 -3.92
C LYS A 134 11.05 2.55 -3.85
N TYR A 135 12.09 3.00 -4.49
CA TYR A 135 13.41 2.39 -4.44
C TYR A 135 14.49 3.46 -4.21
N GLY A 136 15.51 3.06 -3.45
CA GLY A 136 16.67 3.93 -3.22
C GLY A 136 17.58 4.03 -4.45
N SER A 137 18.65 4.80 -4.32
CA SER A 137 19.72 4.90 -5.32
C SER A 137 20.39 3.55 -5.59
N GLU A 138 20.40 2.66 -4.61
CA GLU A 138 20.93 1.30 -4.75
C GLU A 138 19.88 0.35 -5.34
N LYS A 139 20.20 -0.22 -6.49
CA LYS A 139 19.27 -1.09 -7.24
C LYS A 139 19.17 -2.52 -6.70
N LYS A 140 20.09 -2.95 -5.82
CA LYS A 140 20.16 -4.32 -5.29
C LYS A 140 20.51 -4.31 -3.81
N GLY A 141 19.90 -5.23 -3.05
CA GLY A 141 20.25 -5.51 -1.67
C GLY A 141 19.62 -4.58 -0.63
N ALA A 142 19.07 -3.44 -1.02
CA ALA A 142 18.39 -2.53 -0.10
C ALA A 142 16.88 -2.83 -0.01
N PRO A 143 16.21 -2.52 1.11
CA PRO A 143 14.76 -2.62 1.22
C PRO A 143 14.06 -1.79 0.15
N THR A 144 13.05 -2.37 -0.47
CA THR A 144 12.29 -1.77 -1.58
C THR A 144 10.81 -1.90 -1.31
N ASN A 145 10.06 -0.82 -1.50
CA ASN A 145 8.61 -0.82 -1.36
C ASN A 145 7.94 -0.49 -2.70
N TYR A 146 6.76 -1.07 -2.89
CA TYR A 146 5.86 -0.70 -3.97
C TYR A 146 4.48 -0.47 -3.37
N PHE A 147 3.92 0.69 -3.59
CA PHE A 147 2.58 1.04 -3.15
C PHE A 147 1.62 0.92 -4.32
N LEU A 148 0.47 0.35 -4.07
CA LEU A 148 -0.64 0.33 -5.02
C LEU A 148 -1.92 0.58 -4.25
N SER A 149 -2.77 1.43 -4.79
CA SER A 149 -4.11 1.66 -4.29
C SER A 149 -5.13 1.53 -5.40
N VAL A 150 -6.29 1.00 -5.05
CA VAL A 150 -7.43 0.83 -5.94
C VAL A 150 -8.70 1.34 -5.25
N ALA A 151 -9.48 2.14 -5.96
CA ALA A 151 -10.71 2.73 -5.45
C ALA A 151 -11.77 2.84 -6.55
N ARG A 152 -13.03 2.99 -6.13
CA ARG A 152 -14.16 3.32 -7.02
C ARG A 152 -14.12 4.77 -7.49
N GLU A 153 -13.54 5.65 -6.70
CA GLU A 153 -13.36 7.06 -7.04
C GLU A 153 -11.93 7.35 -7.49
N ARG A 154 -11.77 8.44 -8.23
CA ARG A 154 -10.47 8.86 -8.73
C ARG A 154 -9.51 9.17 -7.59
N ILE A 155 -8.39 8.45 -7.56
CA ILE A 155 -7.30 8.68 -6.61
C ILE A 155 -6.49 9.89 -7.08
N ARG A 156 -6.43 10.93 -6.24
CA ARG A 156 -5.73 12.19 -6.55
C ARG A 156 -4.35 12.30 -5.89
N ILE A 157 -3.96 11.27 -5.15
CA ILE A 157 -2.69 11.24 -4.41
C ILE A 157 -1.66 10.45 -5.21
N ASN A 158 -0.47 11.03 -5.33
CA ASN A 158 0.69 10.39 -5.94
C ASN A 158 1.90 10.57 -5.03
N CYS A 159 1.91 9.87 -3.92
CA CYS A 159 2.98 9.88 -2.92
C CYS A 159 3.07 8.53 -2.21
N ASP A 160 4.07 8.39 -1.34
CA ASP A 160 4.15 7.26 -0.41
C ASP A 160 2.90 7.25 0.48
N LEU A 161 2.27 6.08 0.59
CA LEU A 161 1.09 5.92 1.43
C LEU A 161 1.50 5.76 2.89
N HIS A 162 0.93 6.59 3.76
CA HIS A 162 1.06 6.40 5.20
C HIS A 162 0.18 5.27 5.72
N ASN A 163 -0.99 5.09 5.10
CA ASN A 163 -1.98 4.11 5.49
C ASN A 163 -2.15 3.06 4.40
N VAL A 164 -2.13 1.79 4.78
CA VAL A 164 -2.36 0.65 3.89
C VAL A 164 -3.19 -0.42 4.58
N ASN A 165 -4.01 -1.14 3.83
CA ASN A 165 -4.86 -2.20 4.37
C ASN A 165 -4.18 -3.57 4.32
N VAL A 166 -3.22 -3.74 3.40
CA VAL A 166 -2.49 -4.99 3.21
C VAL A 166 -1.00 -4.71 3.07
N VAL A 167 -0.19 -5.50 3.76
CA VAL A 167 1.26 -5.55 3.56
C VAL A 167 1.65 -6.93 3.07
N LEU A 168 2.28 -7.01 1.91
CA LEU A 168 2.86 -8.22 1.34
C LEU A 168 4.37 -8.17 1.53
N CYS A 169 4.90 -8.93 2.45
CA CYS A 169 6.31 -8.91 2.82
C CYS A 169 7.03 -10.17 2.32
N CYS A 170 7.74 -10.05 1.20
CA CYS A 170 8.52 -11.12 0.59
C CYS A 170 9.86 -11.38 1.29
N ASP A 171 10.24 -10.53 2.25
CA ASP A 171 11.51 -10.65 2.98
C ASP A 171 11.33 -11.41 4.30
N PRO A 172 11.92 -12.61 4.44
CA PRO A 172 11.80 -13.40 5.67
C PRO A 172 12.54 -12.78 6.88
N LYS A 173 13.43 -11.80 6.64
CA LYS A 173 14.23 -11.14 7.66
C LYS A 173 13.84 -9.69 7.91
N VAL A 174 12.67 -9.27 7.45
CA VAL A 174 12.24 -7.87 7.45
C VAL A 174 12.40 -7.17 8.79
N PHE A 175 12.04 -7.81 9.89
CA PHE A 175 12.14 -7.23 11.24
C PHE A 175 13.57 -6.96 11.74
N THR A 176 14.60 -7.39 11.01
CA THR A 176 16.00 -7.11 11.37
C THR A 176 16.49 -5.77 10.85
N HIS A 177 15.81 -5.13 9.92
CA HIS A 177 16.28 -3.92 9.26
C HIS A 177 15.21 -2.89 8.93
N THR A 178 13.92 -3.26 8.99
CA THR A 178 12.81 -2.32 8.77
C THR A 178 11.61 -2.68 9.65
N ASP A 179 10.67 -1.75 9.74
CA ASP A 179 9.36 -1.99 10.32
C ASP A 179 8.31 -2.19 9.21
N PRO A 180 7.89 -3.44 8.93
CA PRO A 180 6.90 -3.72 7.89
C PRO A 180 5.47 -3.33 8.28
N LEU A 181 5.22 -3.04 9.56
CA LEU A 181 3.88 -2.78 10.07
C LEU A 181 3.52 -1.29 10.12
N ILE A 182 4.50 -0.39 9.91
CA ILE A 182 4.24 1.05 9.89
C ILE A 182 3.10 1.36 8.92
N GLY A 183 2.08 2.07 9.41
CA GLY A 183 0.96 2.54 8.61
C GLY A 183 -0.01 1.43 8.16
N LEU A 184 0.11 0.21 8.67
CA LEU A 184 -0.92 -0.80 8.46
C LEU A 184 -2.14 -0.45 9.30
N ASP A 185 -3.29 -0.29 8.65
CA ASP A 185 -4.55 0.10 9.30
C ASP A 185 -5.05 -0.96 10.28
N PRO A 186 -5.81 -0.55 11.31
CA PRO A 186 -6.50 -1.50 12.18
C PRO A 186 -7.35 -2.50 11.37
N GLY A 187 -7.31 -3.78 11.74
CA GLY A 187 -7.96 -4.86 10.99
C GLY A 187 -7.26 -5.25 9.68
N GLY A 188 -6.14 -4.61 9.36
CA GLY A 188 -5.36 -4.90 8.16
C GLY A 188 -4.72 -6.28 8.14
N ALA A 189 -4.17 -6.66 6.99
CA ALA A 189 -3.52 -7.95 6.78
C ALA A 189 -2.02 -7.81 6.53
N PHE A 190 -1.22 -8.56 7.28
CA PHE A 190 0.21 -8.69 7.10
C PHE A 190 0.55 -10.09 6.60
N VAL A 191 0.99 -10.22 5.36
CA VAL A 191 1.40 -11.50 4.76
C VAL A 191 2.93 -11.54 4.72
N TRP A 192 3.52 -12.51 5.42
CA TRP A 192 4.96 -12.60 5.60
C TRP A 192 5.54 -13.87 5.01
N GLU A 193 6.68 -13.76 4.33
CA GLU A 193 7.46 -14.89 3.84
C GLU A 193 7.98 -15.73 5.01
N SER A 194 7.50 -16.96 5.12
CA SER A 194 7.96 -17.90 6.15
C SER A 194 7.70 -19.33 5.74
N SER A 195 8.71 -20.18 5.91
CA SER A 195 8.60 -21.64 5.79
C SER A 195 8.17 -22.31 7.09
N GLU A 196 8.03 -21.54 8.19
CA GLU A 196 7.62 -22.06 9.50
C GLU A 196 6.13 -22.43 9.48
N THR A 197 5.82 -23.63 9.96
CA THR A 197 4.46 -24.17 10.01
C THR A 197 3.82 -24.10 11.39
N ASP A 198 4.64 -23.89 12.41
CA ASP A 198 4.21 -23.73 13.80
C ASP A 198 3.90 -22.26 14.11
N ASP A 199 2.64 -21.97 14.43
CA ASP A 199 2.17 -20.62 14.70
C ASP A 199 2.88 -19.96 15.87
N ALA A 200 3.17 -20.69 16.94
CA ALA A 200 3.86 -20.15 18.09
C ALA A 200 5.28 -19.69 17.71
N LYS A 201 5.98 -20.47 16.90
CA LYS A 201 7.31 -20.09 16.42
C LYS A 201 7.27 -18.92 15.44
N VAL A 202 6.26 -18.83 14.58
CA VAL A 202 6.05 -17.64 13.74
C VAL A 202 5.84 -16.42 14.61
N TRP A 203 4.96 -16.53 15.62
CA TRP A 203 4.65 -15.45 16.54
C TRP A 203 5.86 -14.97 17.33
N GLU A 204 6.68 -15.87 17.86
CA GLU A 204 7.90 -15.55 18.61
C GLU A 204 8.96 -14.83 17.77
N ARG A 205 9.01 -15.07 16.46
CA ARG A 205 9.93 -14.35 15.54
C ARG A 205 9.56 -12.90 15.32
N ILE A 206 8.32 -12.50 15.62
CA ILE A 206 7.89 -11.10 15.54
C ILE A 206 8.35 -10.40 16.84
N PRO A 207 9.07 -9.27 16.74
CA PRO A 207 9.53 -8.54 17.92
C PRO A 207 8.37 -8.16 18.87
N ARG A 208 8.63 -8.19 20.19
CA ARG A 208 7.60 -8.01 21.23
C ARG A 208 6.75 -6.74 21.04
N HIS A 209 7.38 -5.61 20.68
CA HIS A 209 6.66 -4.35 20.46
C HIS A 209 5.71 -4.42 19.26
N HIS A 210 6.10 -5.14 18.20
CA HIS A 210 5.23 -5.37 17.05
C HIS A 210 4.08 -6.33 17.39
N ARG A 211 4.33 -7.36 18.24
CA ARG A 211 3.26 -8.26 18.70
C ARG A 211 2.18 -7.52 19.48
N ARG A 212 2.56 -6.58 20.36
CA ARG A 212 1.59 -5.70 21.03
C ARG A 212 0.80 -4.87 20.04
N TRP A 213 1.47 -4.24 19.14
CA TRP A 213 0.86 -3.39 18.11
C TRP A 213 -0.11 -4.17 17.22
N ILE A 214 0.20 -5.43 16.88
CA ILE A 214 -0.66 -6.35 16.12
C ILE A 214 -1.95 -6.61 16.91
N ILE A 215 -1.84 -6.95 18.20
CA ILE A 215 -3.02 -7.23 19.04
C ILE A 215 -3.87 -5.96 19.24
N GLU A 216 -3.24 -4.84 19.59
CA GLU A 216 -3.93 -3.58 19.86
C GLU A 216 -4.70 -3.05 18.65
N ARG A 217 -4.31 -3.43 17.43
CA ARG A 217 -4.92 -2.98 16.18
C ARG A 217 -5.66 -4.08 15.43
N ASP A 218 -5.83 -5.24 16.02
CA ASP A 218 -6.52 -6.37 15.40
C ASP A 218 -5.95 -6.73 14.01
N ILE A 219 -4.62 -6.70 13.87
CA ILE A 219 -3.94 -7.04 12.62
C ILE A 219 -3.97 -8.55 12.41
N ARG A 220 -4.43 -8.97 11.26
CA ARG A 220 -4.40 -10.37 10.83
C ARG A 220 -3.02 -10.71 10.26
N VAL A 221 -2.36 -11.69 10.85
CA VAL A 221 -1.03 -12.14 10.41
C VAL A 221 -1.18 -13.40 9.57
N TYR A 222 -0.57 -13.40 8.41
CA TYR A 222 -0.53 -14.53 7.49
C TYR A 222 0.91 -14.89 7.16
N VAL A 223 1.16 -16.16 6.86
CA VAL A 223 2.42 -16.65 6.34
C VAL A 223 2.24 -17.37 5.03
N LEU A 224 3.28 -17.27 4.20
CA LEU A 224 3.37 -17.94 2.91
C LEU A 224 4.82 -18.37 2.66
N ASP A 225 5.05 -19.66 2.35
CA ASP A 225 6.35 -20.14 1.89
C ASP A 225 6.46 -19.94 0.36
N GLY A 226 6.62 -18.70 -0.03
CA GLY A 226 6.68 -18.29 -1.43
C GLY A 226 7.92 -18.84 -2.14
N PHE A 227 9.04 -19.00 -1.43
CA PHE A 227 10.24 -19.61 -1.99
C PHE A 227 10.04 -21.10 -2.30
N LYS A 228 9.37 -21.85 -1.45
CA LYS A 228 9.02 -23.24 -1.73
C LYS A 228 8.10 -23.33 -2.94
N ILE A 229 7.07 -22.52 -3.01
CA ILE A 229 6.15 -22.46 -4.15
C ILE A 229 6.92 -22.14 -5.44
N ALA A 230 7.85 -21.20 -5.40
CA ALA A 230 8.69 -20.85 -6.56
C ALA A 230 9.55 -22.04 -7.01
N ARG A 231 10.25 -22.70 -6.09
CA ARG A 231 11.08 -23.88 -6.39
C ARG A 231 10.29 -25.06 -6.96
N GLU A 232 9.06 -25.27 -6.52
CA GLU A 232 8.16 -26.30 -7.06
C GLU A 232 7.74 -26.02 -8.52
N SER A 233 7.94 -24.80 -8.99
CA SER A 233 7.43 -24.33 -10.29
C SER A 233 8.51 -23.96 -11.29
N THR A 234 9.76 -23.82 -10.87
CA THR A 234 10.89 -23.54 -11.75
C THR A 234 12.16 -24.22 -11.24
N SER A 235 12.94 -24.78 -12.17
CA SER A 235 14.29 -25.28 -11.89
C SER A 235 15.38 -24.20 -12.01
N ARG A 236 15.00 -22.98 -12.43
CA ARG A 236 15.90 -21.87 -12.67
C ARG A 236 16.01 -21.01 -11.41
N ALA A 237 17.15 -21.09 -10.73
CA ALA A 237 17.41 -20.31 -9.51
C ALA A 237 17.32 -18.79 -9.72
N ASP A 238 17.65 -18.28 -10.91
CA ASP A 238 17.55 -16.84 -11.23
C ASP A 238 16.11 -16.33 -11.32
N LEU A 239 15.12 -17.21 -11.48
CA LEU A 239 13.70 -16.88 -11.51
C LEU A 239 13.01 -17.05 -10.16
N GLU A 240 13.62 -17.71 -9.18
CA GLU A 240 13.02 -18.05 -7.89
C GLU A 240 12.44 -16.81 -7.19
N TYR A 241 13.20 -15.73 -7.09
CA TYR A 241 12.74 -14.48 -6.46
C TYR A 241 11.55 -13.82 -7.18
N ARG A 242 11.54 -13.89 -8.52
CA ARG A 242 10.42 -13.34 -9.31
C ARG A 242 9.16 -14.16 -9.16
N MET A 243 9.32 -15.49 -9.13
CA MET A 243 8.22 -16.43 -8.92
C MET A 243 7.66 -16.31 -7.49
N GLN A 244 8.53 -16.16 -6.48
CA GLN A 244 8.10 -15.86 -5.11
C GLN A 244 7.16 -14.67 -5.08
N GLY A 245 7.55 -13.54 -5.67
CA GLY A 245 6.68 -12.34 -5.74
C GLY A 245 5.31 -12.63 -6.35
N ASN A 246 5.25 -13.51 -7.37
CA ASN A 246 3.99 -13.88 -8.00
C ASN A 246 3.06 -14.69 -7.06
N SER A 247 3.61 -15.50 -6.15
CA SER A 247 2.79 -16.18 -5.12
C SER A 247 2.14 -15.20 -4.14
N PHE A 248 2.81 -14.10 -3.82
CA PHE A 248 2.24 -13.04 -2.99
C PHE A 248 1.11 -12.27 -3.66
N LEU A 249 1.04 -12.24 -5.00
CA LEU A 249 -0.14 -11.72 -5.71
C LEU A 249 -1.37 -12.58 -5.44
N GLY A 250 -1.23 -13.90 -5.50
CA GLY A 250 -2.31 -14.82 -5.14
C GLY A 250 -2.76 -14.58 -3.69
N ALA A 251 -1.81 -14.47 -2.77
CA ALA A 251 -2.09 -14.20 -1.37
C ALA A 251 -2.86 -12.88 -1.18
N PHE A 252 -2.52 -11.81 -1.91
CA PHE A 252 -3.26 -10.54 -1.86
C PHE A 252 -4.74 -10.74 -2.14
N PHE A 253 -5.09 -11.42 -3.22
CA PHE A 253 -6.48 -11.64 -3.58
C PHE A 253 -7.23 -12.55 -2.59
N ARG A 254 -6.52 -13.39 -1.84
CA ARG A 254 -7.11 -14.23 -0.80
C ARG A 254 -7.36 -13.48 0.51
N VAL A 255 -6.43 -12.63 0.94
CA VAL A 255 -6.50 -11.98 2.26
C VAL A 255 -7.20 -10.64 2.24
N SER A 256 -7.27 -9.97 1.08
CA SER A 256 -8.00 -8.71 0.92
C SER A 256 -9.49 -8.94 0.66
N THR A 257 -10.29 -7.92 0.88
CA THR A 257 -11.72 -7.94 0.55
C THR A 257 -12.00 -7.67 -0.94
N PHE A 258 -10.95 -7.46 -1.76
CA PHE A 258 -11.06 -6.95 -3.13
C PHE A 258 -12.01 -7.77 -4.01
N LEU A 259 -11.88 -9.09 -4.03
CA LEU A 259 -12.75 -9.94 -4.86
C LEU A 259 -14.20 -9.89 -4.39
N HIS A 260 -14.40 -10.02 -3.07
CA HIS A 260 -15.72 -9.97 -2.45
C HIS A 260 -16.42 -8.63 -2.73
N ASP A 261 -15.74 -7.50 -2.47
CA ASP A 261 -16.31 -6.16 -2.61
C ASP A 261 -16.67 -5.81 -4.07
N ASN A 262 -16.05 -6.50 -5.02
CA ASN A 262 -16.30 -6.32 -6.45
C ASN A 262 -17.20 -7.42 -7.06
N GLY A 263 -17.66 -8.40 -6.26
CA GLY A 263 -18.51 -9.49 -6.72
C GLY A 263 -17.83 -10.36 -7.78
N ILE A 264 -16.55 -10.68 -7.56
CA ILE A 264 -15.72 -11.55 -8.41
C ILE A 264 -15.53 -12.86 -7.66
N ASP A 265 -16.00 -13.95 -8.25
CA ASP A 265 -15.73 -15.29 -7.73
C ASP A 265 -14.35 -15.82 -8.13
N ASP A 266 -13.95 -16.91 -7.50
CA ASP A 266 -12.61 -17.50 -7.70
C ASP A 266 -12.39 -17.97 -9.16
N GLU A 267 -13.42 -18.42 -9.85
CA GLU A 267 -13.32 -18.91 -11.23
C GLU A 267 -13.07 -17.76 -12.20
N HIS A 268 -13.89 -16.71 -12.15
CA HIS A 268 -13.70 -15.50 -12.95
C HIS A 268 -12.37 -14.80 -12.65
N PHE A 269 -11.96 -14.79 -11.37
CA PHE A 269 -10.64 -14.28 -10.99
C PHE A 269 -9.51 -15.04 -11.68
N LEU A 270 -9.51 -16.38 -11.58
CA LEU A 270 -8.46 -17.22 -12.17
C LEU A 270 -8.43 -17.13 -13.70
N GLU A 271 -9.59 -17.04 -14.34
CA GLU A 271 -9.71 -16.80 -15.78
C GLU A 271 -9.10 -15.46 -16.18
N THR A 272 -9.42 -14.39 -15.44
CA THR A 272 -8.85 -13.04 -15.69
C THR A 272 -7.33 -13.05 -15.55
N VAL A 273 -6.80 -13.71 -14.53
CA VAL A 273 -5.35 -13.85 -14.35
C VAL A 273 -4.71 -14.61 -15.49
N ARG A 274 -5.32 -15.70 -15.96
CA ARG A 274 -4.85 -16.48 -17.11
C ARG A 274 -4.75 -15.62 -18.35
N ASN A 275 -5.82 -14.92 -18.70
CA ASN A 275 -5.88 -14.04 -19.87
C ASN A 275 -4.78 -12.95 -19.80
N GLN A 276 -4.56 -12.37 -18.62
CA GLN A 276 -3.50 -11.38 -18.40
C GLN A 276 -2.10 -12.00 -18.57
N TYR A 277 -1.90 -13.23 -18.11
CA TYR A 277 -0.60 -13.91 -18.24
C TYR A 277 -0.35 -14.39 -19.67
N GLU A 278 -1.35 -14.83 -20.39
CA GLU A 278 -1.26 -15.15 -21.80
C GLU A 278 -0.87 -13.92 -22.62
N HIS A 279 -1.53 -12.79 -22.38
CA HIS A 279 -1.17 -11.52 -23.03
C HIS A 279 0.27 -11.10 -22.72
N LYS A 280 0.74 -11.26 -21.49
CA LYS A 280 2.06 -10.80 -21.05
C LYS A 280 3.17 -11.79 -21.37
N PHE A 281 2.96 -13.06 -21.15
CA PHE A 281 3.96 -14.11 -21.18
C PHE A 281 3.79 -15.08 -22.34
N GLY A 282 2.67 -15.08 -23.06
CA GLY A 282 2.38 -16.01 -24.16
C GLY A 282 3.45 -16.05 -25.24
N LYS A 283 4.11 -14.91 -25.51
CA LYS A 283 5.26 -14.86 -26.44
C LYS A 283 6.48 -15.69 -26.00
N PHE A 284 6.56 -16.08 -24.72
CA PHE A 284 7.61 -16.93 -24.18
C PHE A 284 7.21 -18.40 -24.12
N GLY A 285 6.01 -18.75 -24.57
CA GLY A 285 5.45 -20.09 -24.62
C GLY A 285 4.49 -20.43 -23.48
N GLU A 286 3.61 -21.39 -23.75
CA GLU A 286 2.55 -21.84 -22.82
C GLU A 286 3.10 -22.31 -21.48
N ALA A 287 4.24 -23.01 -21.48
CA ALA A 287 4.89 -23.47 -20.25
C ALA A 287 5.22 -22.34 -19.26
N VAL A 288 5.51 -21.13 -19.77
CA VAL A 288 5.78 -19.96 -18.91
C VAL A 288 4.48 -19.42 -18.34
N VAL A 289 3.40 -19.40 -19.11
CA VAL A 289 2.06 -19.01 -18.64
C VAL A 289 1.61 -19.95 -17.52
N GLU A 290 1.67 -21.26 -17.76
CA GLU A 290 1.28 -22.29 -16.79
C GLU A 290 2.11 -22.24 -15.50
N ALA A 291 3.43 -22.04 -15.60
CA ALA A 291 4.28 -21.89 -14.42
C ALA A 291 3.88 -20.69 -13.56
N ASN A 292 3.58 -19.53 -14.18
CA ASN A 292 3.12 -18.35 -13.48
C ASN A 292 1.73 -18.54 -12.87
N MET A 293 0.80 -19.16 -13.59
CA MET A 293 -0.54 -19.52 -13.08
C MET A 293 -0.45 -20.45 -11.88
N LYS A 294 0.36 -21.50 -11.96
CA LYS A 294 0.58 -22.45 -10.86
C LYS A 294 1.08 -21.75 -9.59
N VAL A 295 2.05 -20.85 -9.72
CA VAL A 295 2.62 -20.11 -8.59
C VAL A 295 1.59 -19.17 -7.97
N MET A 296 0.90 -18.40 -8.79
CA MET A 296 -0.11 -17.47 -8.31
C MET A 296 -1.25 -18.19 -7.60
N ARG A 297 -1.78 -19.26 -8.21
CA ARG A 297 -2.82 -20.10 -7.60
C ARG A 297 -2.34 -20.74 -6.29
N ALA A 298 -1.10 -21.26 -6.25
CA ALA A 298 -0.54 -21.80 -5.02
C ALA A 298 -0.43 -20.75 -3.91
N GLY A 299 -0.11 -19.50 -4.25
CA GLY A 299 -0.13 -18.39 -3.29
C GLY A 299 -1.53 -18.09 -2.75
N PHE A 300 -2.54 -18.10 -3.62
CA PHE A 300 -3.94 -17.93 -3.25
C PHE A 300 -4.46 -19.07 -2.34
N ASP A 301 -4.11 -20.32 -2.65
CA ASP A 301 -4.63 -21.50 -1.94
C ASP A 301 -3.88 -21.81 -0.64
N ARG A 302 -2.57 -21.43 -0.53
CA ARG A 302 -1.67 -21.88 0.55
C ARG A 302 -1.30 -20.78 1.53
N VAL A 303 -1.72 -19.53 1.33
CA VAL A 303 -1.55 -18.49 2.33
C VAL A 303 -2.35 -18.87 3.57
N ARG A 304 -1.72 -18.79 4.75
CA ARG A 304 -2.25 -19.32 6.00
C ARG A 304 -2.26 -18.26 7.07
N GLU A 305 -3.38 -18.10 7.73
CA GLU A 305 -3.49 -17.23 8.91
C GLU A 305 -2.78 -17.85 10.11
N VAL A 306 -2.11 -17.03 10.89
CA VAL A 306 -1.34 -17.42 12.07
C VAL A 306 -2.20 -17.18 13.30
N ALA A 307 -2.36 -18.19 14.14
CA ALA A 307 -2.98 -18.02 15.45
C ALA A 307 -2.05 -17.18 16.35
N LEU A 308 -2.55 -16.02 16.79
CA LEU A 308 -1.77 -15.10 17.61
C LEU A 308 -1.64 -15.65 19.04
N GLY A 309 -0.42 -15.63 19.57
CA GLY A 309 -0.12 -16.00 20.92
C GLY A 309 -0.19 -14.82 21.90
N PRO A 310 0.05 -15.08 23.21
CA PRO A 310 0.14 -14.02 24.21
C PRO A 310 1.35 -13.11 23.92
N VAL A 311 1.30 -11.92 24.52
CA VAL A 311 2.44 -10.99 24.55
C VAL A 311 2.86 -10.83 26.01
N ASP A 312 3.92 -11.51 26.38
CA ASP A 312 4.51 -11.44 27.72
C ASP A 312 5.22 -10.11 27.98
#